data_310896a33568c8292616e580d8e676d8
#
_entry.id   310896a33568c8292616e580d8e676d8
#
_cell.length_a   1.000
_cell.length_b   1.000
_cell.length_c   1.000
_cell.angle_alpha   90.00
_cell.angle_beta   90.00
_cell.angle_gamma   90.00
#
_symmetry.space_group_name_H-M   'P 1'
#
loop_
_entity.id
_entity.type
_entity.pdbx_description
1 polymer ?
#
loop_
_entity_poly.entity_id
_entity_poly.type
_entity_poly.pdbx_seq_one_letter_code
_entity_poly.pdbx_strand_id
1 'polypeptide(L)'
;MSDQDKEAFPPQHQDHQPGREAAMNPRPESSARSYTPCGKLEGRVALITGGDSGIGKAVAIAFAKEGADIAITYFDEHEDAEETRKLVEQTGRRCIVMAGDIGDAKFCRQIVHSTVSDLGRLDVLVNNAGEQHPQQRIEDISEEQLERTFRTNIFAMFHTVTAALPHLKEGARIINTTSVTAYRGSSHLIDYAATKGAIVAFTRSLSQQLAARKIHVNAVAPGPVWTPLIPASFSAEQVAHFGADVPLERAGQPDEIAPCYVFLACGDSSYMSG
;
A
#
# COMPACT_ATOMS: atom_id res chain seq x y z
N MET A 1 -17.27 7.16 32.92
CA MET A 1 -17.07 7.64 31.54
C MET A 1 -16.73 6.40 30.77
N SER A 2 -17.53 5.99 29.79
CA SER A 2 -17.28 4.81 28.98
C SER A 2 -16.09 5.09 28.06
N ASP A 3 -15.26 4.08 27.77
CA ASP A 3 -14.09 4.19 26.87
C ASP A 3 -14.42 4.66 25.44
N GLN A 4 -15.70 4.92 25.14
CA GLN A 4 -16.21 5.41 23.87
C GLN A 4 -16.04 6.93 23.63
N ASP A 5 -15.63 7.69 24.64
CA ASP A 5 -15.54 9.16 24.57
C ASP A 5 -14.11 9.70 24.32
N LYS A 6 -13.14 8.82 24.06
CA LYS A 6 -11.74 9.24 23.82
C LYS A 6 -11.54 9.53 22.33
N GLU A 7 -11.53 10.80 21.95
CA GLU A 7 -11.13 11.22 20.61
C GLU A 7 -9.65 10.89 20.39
N ALA A 8 -9.37 10.08 19.36
CA ALA A 8 -8.02 9.70 18.95
C ALA A 8 -7.41 10.74 18.01
N PHE A 9 -8.24 11.37 17.19
CA PHE A 9 -7.85 12.39 16.21
C PHE A 9 -8.86 13.54 16.20
N PRO A 10 -8.46 14.76 15.77
CA PRO A 10 -9.41 15.83 15.48
C PRO A 10 -10.41 15.38 14.40
N PRO A 11 -11.72 15.70 14.55
CA PRO A 11 -12.71 15.43 13.53
C PRO A 11 -12.33 16.07 12.19
N GLN A 12 -12.23 15.28 11.13
CA GLN A 12 -11.88 15.75 9.78
C GLN A 12 -12.41 14.81 8.72
N HIS A 13 -12.63 15.33 7.52
CA HIS A 13 -13.11 14.60 6.35
C HIS A 13 -12.52 15.19 5.08
N GLN A 14 -12.34 14.37 4.06
CA GLN A 14 -11.93 14.78 2.72
C GLN A 14 -12.95 14.27 1.71
N ASP A 15 -13.49 15.15 0.87
CA ASP A 15 -14.56 14.83 -0.11
C ASP A 15 -14.03 14.12 -1.36
N HIS A 16 -12.73 13.83 -1.41
CA HIS A 16 -12.05 13.23 -2.54
C HIS A 16 -11.31 11.95 -2.13
N GLN A 17 -11.36 10.93 -2.99
CA GLN A 17 -10.57 9.70 -2.84
C GLN A 17 -9.81 9.43 -4.14
N PRO A 18 -8.47 9.22 -4.09
CA PRO A 18 -7.64 9.11 -2.88
C PRO A 18 -7.56 10.40 -2.07
N GLY A 19 -7.37 10.25 -0.74
CA GLY A 19 -7.17 11.40 0.15
C GLY A 19 -5.76 11.95 0.08
N ARG A 20 -5.57 13.22 0.47
CA ARG A 20 -4.29 13.91 0.47
C ARG A 20 -3.67 13.92 1.85
N GLU A 21 -2.44 13.42 1.97
CA GLU A 21 -1.70 13.40 3.24
C GLU A 21 -1.38 14.81 3.74
N ALA A 22 -1.08 15.72 2.81
CA ALA A 22 -0.82 17.12 3.11
C ALA A 22 -1.97 17.84 3.82
N ALA A 23 -3.23 17.37 3.62
CA ALA A 23 -4.42 17.95 4.23
C ALA A 23 -4.80 17.33 5.58
N MET A 24 -4.11 16.29 6.05
CA MET A 24 -4.40 15.63 7.32
C MET A 24 -3.88 16.40 8.53
N ASN A 25 -4.64 16.35 9.63
CA ASN A 25 -4.25 16.90 10.94
C ASN A 25 -4.54 15.89 12.07
N PRO A 26 -3.51 15.38 12.80
CA PRO A 26 -2.09 15.51 12.46
C PRO A 26 -1.75 14.78 11.14
N ARG A 27 -0.66 15.15 10.50
CA ARG A 27 -0.12 14.36 9.40
C ARG A 27 0.35 13.00 9.90
N PRO A 28 0.23 11.92 9.10
CA PRO A 28 0.79 10.62 9.43
C PRO A 28 2.31 10.65 9.61
N GLU A 29 2.81 9.77 10.45
CA GLU A 29 4.24 9.46 10.50
C GLU A 29 4.56 8.49 9.37
N SER A 30 5.04 9.01 8.25
CA SER A 30 5.25 8.29 6.99
C SER A 30 6.64 8.54 6.37
N SER A 31 7.57 9.13 7.15
CA SER A 31 8.89 9.54 6.64
C SER A 31 10.06 8.67 7.13
N ALA A 32 9.75 7.56 7.78
CA ALA A 32 10.72 6.62 8.35
C ALA A 32 11.82 7.29 9.20
N ARG A 33 11.45 8.34 9.98
CA ARG A 33 12.43 9.15 10.75
C ARG A 33 13.24 8.33 11.74
N SER A 34 12.57 7.44 12.48
CA SER A 34 13.20 6.58 13.49
C SER A 34 13.78 5.29 12.92
N TYR A 35 13.63 5.04 11.62
CA TYR A 35 14.11 3.83 10.97
C TYR A 35 15.64 3.86 10.81
N THR A 36 16.32 2.84 11.35
CA THR A 36 17.77 2.67 11.22
C THR A 36 18.06 1.66 10.11
N PRO A 37 18.62 2.08 8.97
CA PRO A 37 18.90 1.20 7.84
C PRO A 37 20.13 0.34 8.07
N CYS A 38 20.19 -0.81 7.36
CA CYS A 38 21.30 -1.74 7.37
C CYS A 38 21.77 -2.14 5.96
N GLY A 39 21.30 -1.47 4.90
CA GLY A 39 21.68 -1.76 3.51
C GLY A 39 21.06 -3.03 2.93
N LYS A 40 19.91 -3.49 3.45
CA LYS A 40 19.28 -4.77 3.08
C LYS A 40 18.78 -4.85 1.64
N LEU A 41 18.56 -3.71 0.99
CA LEU A 41 18.07 -3.61 -0.37
C LEU A 41 19.05 -2.92 -1.33
N GLU A 42 20.35 -2.90 -0.97
CA GLU A 42 21.38 -2.25 -1.77
C GLU A 42 21.37 -2.77 -3.22
N GLY A 43 21.29 -1.83 -4.19
CA GLY A 43 21.27 -2.12 -5.62
C GLY A 43 19.98 -2.78 -6.13
N ARG A 44 18.92 -2.86 -5.33
CA ARG A 44 17.59 -3.31 -5.74
C ARG A 44 16.78 -2.16 -6.34
N VAL A 45 15.76 -2.52 -7.11
CA VAL A 45 14.74 -1.59 -7.62
C VAL A 45 13.37 -2.08 -7.19
N ALA A 46 12.59 -1.17 -6.59
CA ALA A 46 11.23 -1.45 -6.14
C ALA A 46 10.21 -0.60 -6.91
N LEU A 47 9.10 -1.22 -7.33
CA LEU A 47 7.89 -0.55 -7.82
C LEU A 47 6.81 -0.65 -6.73
N ILE A 48 6.27 0.49 -6.31
CA ILE A 48 5.27 0.58 -5.23
C ILE A 48 4.04 1.32 -5.76
N THR A 49 2.89 0.65 -5.80
CA THR A 49 1.63 1.30 -6.18
C THR A 49 1.02 2.04 -4.99
N GLY A 50 0.48 3.25 -5.21
CA GLY A 50 0.02 4.12 -4.11
C GLY A 50 1.18 4.51 -3.18
N GLY A 51 2.31 4.93 -3.78
CA GLY A 51 3.54 5.25 -3.06
C GLY A 51 3.67 6.73 -2.68
N ASP A 52 2.68 7.53 -2.99
CA ASP A 52 2.61 8.97 -2.72
C ASP A 52 2.39 9.29 -1.25
N SER A 53 1.65 8.44 -0.55
CA SER A 53 1.15 8.73 0.80
C SER A 53 1.05 7.48 1.68
N GLY A 54 0.78 7.66 2.97
CA GLY A 54 0.46 6.61 3.92
C GLY A 54 1.50 5.48 3.95
N ILE A 55 1.00 4.23 3.93
CA ILE A 55 1.86 3.03 4.00
C ILE A 55 2.82 2.98 2.80
N GLY A 56 2.33 3.27 1.59
CA GLY A 56 3.17 3.24 0.38
C GLY A 56 4.35 4.21 0.44
N LYS A 57 4.13 5.44 0.91
CA LYS A 57 5.16 6.45 1.15
C LYS A 57 6.18 5.97 2.17
N ALA A 58 5.74 5.49 3.33
CA ALA A 58 6.63 4.98 4.37
C ALA A 58 7.49 3.82 3.88
N VAL A 59 6.90 2.90 3.09
CA VAL A 59 7.63 1.78 2.45
C VAL A 59 8.65 2.29 1.44
N ALA A 60 8.28 3.26 0.59
CA ALA A 60 9.19 3.84 -0.40
C ALA A 60 10.43 4.45 0.25
N ILE A 61 10.24 5.23 1.33
CA ILE A 61 11.33 5.88 2.05
C ILE A 61 12.18 4.85 2.82
N ALA A 62 11.55 3.86 3.47
CA ALA A 62 12.29 2.80 4.17
C ALA A 62 13.12 1.96 3.19
N PHE A 63 12.59 1.61 2.02
CA PHE A 63 13.32 0.88 0.98
C PHE A 63 14.49 1.71 0.42
N ALA A 64 14.28 3.01 0.22
CA ALA A 64 15.34 3.91 -0.23
C ALA A 64 16.46 4.01 0.80
N LYS A 65 16.14 4.13 2.09
CA LYS A 65 17.13 4.08 3.18
C LYS A 65 17.91 2.77 3.20
N GLU A 66 17.28 1.65 2.84
CA GLU A 66 17.93 0.33 2.71
C GLU A 66 18.72 0.17 1.41
N GLY A 67 18.81 1.19 0.56
CA GLY A 67 19.65 1.21 -0.64
C GLY A 67 18.93 0.89 -1.96
N ALA A 68 17.60 0.82 -1.98
CA ALA A 68 16.84 0.58 -3.21
C ALA A 68 16.57 1.86 -3.99
N ASP A 69 16.58 1.79 -5.32
CA ASP A 69 15.98 2.79 -6.19
C ASP A 69 14.47 2.54 -6.29
N ILE A 70 13.67 3.59 -6.36
CA ILE A 70 12.23 3.55 -6.16
C ILE A 70 11.48 4.04 -7.40
N ALA A 71 10.44 3.31 -7.77
CA ALA A 71 9.37 3.77 -8.64
C ALA A 71 8.07 3.78 -7.83
N ILE A 72 7.34 4.89 -7.84
CA ILE A 72 6.02 4.98 -7.22
C ILE A 72 4.95 5.33 -8.25
N THR A 73 3.73 4.85 -8.01
CA THR A 73 2.54 5.32 -8.74
C THR A 73 1.56 5.94 -7.78
N TYR A 74 0.76 6.85 -8.31
CA TYR A 74 -0.31 7.55 -7.59
C TYR A 74 -1.42 7.92 -8.59
N PHE A 75 -2.59 8.34 -8.10
CA PHE A 75 -3.70 8.71 -8.99
C PHE A 75 -3.60 10.17 -9.43
N ASP A 76 -3.85 11.14 -8.52
CA ASP A 76 -3.82 12.59 -8.80
C ASP A 76 -3.25 13.44 -7.65
N GLU A 77 -2.65 12.83 -6.62
CA GLU A 77 -2.05 13.48 -5.44
C GLU A 77 -0.64 13.98 -5.74
N HIS A 78 -0.50 14.91 -6.70
CA HIS A 78 0.80 15.36 -7.23
C HIS A 78 1.74 15.92 -6.14
N GLU A 79 1.20 16.67 -5.16
CA GLU A 79 1.99 17.27 -4.09
C GLU A 79 2.57 16.21 -3.14
N ASP A 80 1.76 15.23 -2.74
CA ASP A 80 2.19 14.14 -1.87
C ASP A 80 3.23 13.25 -2.58
N ALA A 81 3.02 12.96 -3.87
CA ALA A 81 3.97 12.20 -4.68
C ALA A 81 5.32 12.91 -4.84
N GLU A 82 5.29 14.22 -5.06
CA GLU A 82 6.51 15.03 -5.16
C GLU A 82 7.26 15.14 -3.82
N GLU A 83 6.53 15.20 -2.69
CA GLU A 83 7.13 15.15 -1.36
C GLU A 83 7.82 13.79 -1.15
N THR A 84 7.15 12.68 -1.49
CA THR A 84 7.74 11.34 -1.40
C THR A 84 8.99 11.21 -2.26
N ARG A 85 8.95 11.71 -3.51
CA ARG A 85 10.11 11.73 -4.40
C ARG A 85 11.30 12.42 -3.76
N LYS A 86 11.10 13.64 -3.23
CA LYS A 86 12.16 14.41 -2.56
C LYS A 86 12.75 13.67 -1.35
N LEU A 87 11.91 13.04 -0.53
CA LEU A 87 12.37 12.29 0.64
C LEU A 87 13.18 11.05 0.25
N VAL A 88 12.81 10.35 -0.82
CA VAL A 88 13.60 9.24 -1.38
C VAL A 88 14.94 9.77 -1.90
N GLU A 89 14.94 10.84 -2.70
CA GLU A 89 16.17 11.41 -3.28
C GLU A 89 17.15 11.93 -2.21
N GLN A 90 16.65 12.41 -1.07
CA GLN A 90 17.49 12.80 0.08
C GLN A 90 18.30 11.62 0.68
N THR A 91 17.88 10.37 0.44
CA THR A 91 18.68 9.18 0.82
C THR A 91 19.80 8.86 -0.17
N GLY A 92 19.94 9.62 -1.26
CA GLY A 92 20.88 9.36 -2.35
C GLY A 92 20.38 8.34 -3.38
N ARG A 93 19.10 7.94 -3.32
CA ARG A 93 18.52 6.97 -4.26
C ARG A 93 17.70 7.66 -5.33
N ARG A 94 17.55 7.00 -6.49
CA ARG A 94 16.69 7.51 -7.58
C ARG A 94 15.24 7.25 -7.25
N CYS A 95 14.37 8.20 -7.62
CA CYS A 95 12.93 8.05 -7.52
C CYS A 95 12.25 8.48 -8.83
N ILE A 96 11.42 7.62 -9.41
CA ILE A 96 10.51 7.99 -10.49
C ILE A 96 9.08 7.97 -10.00
N VAL A 97 8.27 8.91 -10.46
CA VAL A 97 6.86 9.06 -10.07
C VAL A 97 5.96 9.01 -11.30
N MET A 98 4.86 8.27 -11.23
CA MET A 98 3.98 8.03 -12.37
C MET A 98 2.52 8.19 -11.95
N ALA A 99 1.86 9.22 -12.50
CA ALA A 99 0.44 9.50 -12.26
C ALA A 99 -0.45 8.68 -13.18
N GLY A 100 -1.53 8.11 -12.67
CA GLY A 100 -2.55 7.45 -13.46
C GLY A 100 -3.39 6.43 -12.69
N ASP A 101 -4.45 5.95 -13.32
CA ASP A 101 -5.37 4.98 -12.73
C ASP A 101 -4.78 3.56 -12.79
N ILE A 102 -4.46 3.00 -11.63
CA ILE A 102 -3.98 1.63 -11.52
C ILE A 102 -5.05 0.59 -11.94
N GLY A 103 -6.32 0.98 -11.95
CA GLY A 103 -7.40 0.15 -12.49
C GLY A 103 -7.34 -0.04 -14.02
N ASP A 104 -6.52 0.75 -14.73
CA ASP A 104 -6.28 0.58 -16.16
C ASP A 104 -5.12 -0.39 -16.42
N ALA A 105 -5.42 -1.50 -17.08
CA ALA A 105 -4.43 -2.50 -17.47
C ALA A 105 -3.32 -1.95 -18.37
N LYS A 106 -3.58 -0.91 -19.17
CA LYS A 106 -2.58 -0.26 -20.01
C LYS A 106 -1.60 0.53 -19.15
N PHE A 107 -2.11 1.27 -18.16
CA PHE A 107 -1.27 1.98 -17.20
C PHE A 107 -0.42 1.01 -16.38
N CYS A 108 -0.98 -0.13 -15.92
CA CYS A 108 -0.21 -1.16 -15.21
C CYS A 108 0.98 -1.69 -16.05
N ARG A 109 0.80 -1.89 -17.34
CA ARG A 109 1.92 -2.28 -18.22
C ARG A 109 2.95 -1.16 -18.38
N GLN A 110 2.49 0.07 -18.52
CA GLN A 110 3.36 1.24 -18.70
C GLN A 110 4.27 1.45 -17.47
N ILE A 111 3.74 1.40 -16.25
CA ILE A 111 4.54 1.63 -15.03
C ILE A 111 5.64 0.59 -14.85
N VAL A 112 5.38 -0.67 -15.17
CA VAL A 112 6.40 -1.72 -15.15
C VAL A 112 7.47 -1.46 -16.22
N HIS A 113 7.05 -1.14 -17.45
CA HIS A 113 7.96 -0.83 -18.53
C HIS A 113 8.87 0.37 -18.20
N SER A 114 8.29 1.47 -17.72
CA SER A 114 9.04 2.67 -17.32
C SER A 114 9.99 2.38 -16.15
N THR A 115 9.57 1.60 -15.15
CA THR A 115 10.45 1.19 -14.05
C THR A 115 11.70 0.47 -14.57
N VAL A 116 11.51 -0.51 -15.46
CA VAL A 116 12.65 -1.28 -16.00
C VAL A 116 13.49 -0.44 -16.96
N SER A 117 12.88 0.39 -17.81
CA SER A 117 13.58 1.28 -18.74
C SER A 117 14.46 2.29 -17.99
N ASP A 118 13.92 2.96 -16.99
CA ASP A 118 14.57 4.12 -16.36
C ASP A 118 15.49 3.72 -15.20
N LEU A 119 15.14 2.66 -14.46
CA LEU A 119 15.93 2.18 -13.32
C LEU A 119 16.76 0.92 -13.64
N GLY A 120 16.55 0.28 -14.80
CA GLY A 120 17.37 -0.79 -15.34
C GLY A 120 16.97 -2.21 -14.93
N ARG A 121 16.10 -2.39 -13.92
CA ARG A 121 15.65 -3.68 -13.39
C ARG A 121 14.36 -3.54 -12.58
N LEU A 122 13.80 -4.67 -12.16
CA LEU A 122 12.73 -4.74 -11.16
C LEU A 122 12.99 -5.95 -10.25
N ASP A 123 13.12 -5.71 -8.96
CA ASP A 123 13.40 -6.75 -7.95
C ASP A 123 12.27 -6.93 -6.94
N VAL A 124 11.57 -5.84 -6.62
CA VAL A 124 10.48 -5.85 -5.63
C VAL A 124 9.26 -5.15 -6.23
N LEU A 125 8.14 -5.85 -6.24
CA LEU A 125 6.83 -5.28 -6.58
C LEU A 125 5.99 -5.21 -5.29
N VAL A 126 5.57 -4.00 -4.92
CA VAL A 126 4.64 -3.79 -3.81
C VAL A 126 3.29 -3.32 -4.38
N ASN A 127 2.31 -4.21 -4.36
CA ASN A 127 0.93 -3.88 -4.70
C ASN A 127 0.24 -3.34 -3.44
N ASN A 128 0.23 -2.01 -3.29
CA ASN A 128 -0.28 -1.33 -2.10
C ASN A 128 -1.49 -0.43 -2.38
N ALA A 129 -1.61 0.14 -3.58
CA ALA A 129 -2.76 0.97 -3.94
C ALA A 129 -4.09 0.30 -3.60
N GLY A 130 -5.02 1.06 -3.09
CA GLY A 130 -6.33 0.57 -2.74
C GLY A 130 -7.29 1.69 -2.38
N GLU A 131 -8.57 1.42 -2.54
CA GLU A 131 -9.68 2.31 -2.19
C GLU A 131 -10.75 1.56 -1.41
N GLN A 132 -11.61 2.29 -0.70
CA GLN A 132 -12.73 1.75 0.06
C GLN A 132 -13.88 2.75 0.11
N HIS A 133 -15.11 2.27 0.06
CA HIS A 133 -16.32 3.07 0.05
C HIS A 133 -17.32 2.52 1.07
N PRO A 134 -17.39 3.09 2.29
CA PRO A 134 -18.29 2.61 3.33
C PRO A 134 -19.75 2.71 2.92
N GLN A 135 -20.52 1.64 3.17
CA GLN A 135 -21.97 1.62 2.99
C GLN A 135 -22.64 1.04 4.23
N GLN A 136 -23.86 1.51 4.54
CA GLN A 136 -24.61 1.03 5.71
C GLN A 136 -25.18 -0.36 5.47
N ARG A 137 -25.58 -0.66 4.25
CA ARG A 137 -26.26 -1.89 3.85
C ARG A 137 -25.67 -2.40 2.54
N ILE A 138 -25.71 -3.71 2.32
CA ILE A 138 -25.24 -4.32 1.08
C ILE A 138 -26.00 -3.81 -0.16
N GLU A 139 -27.27 -3.49 0.01
CA GLU A 139 -28.13 -2.98 -1.07
C GLU A 139 -27.73 -1.56 -1.52
N ASP A 140 -26.97 -0.84 -0.72
CA ASP A 140 -26.49 0.50 -1.03
C ASP A 140 -25.19 0.48 -1.86
N ILE A 141 -24.56 -0.71 -2.03
CA ILE A 141 -23.38 -0.89 -2.87
C ILE A 141 -23.84 -0.95 -4.33
N SER A 142 -23.56 0.10 -5.09
CA SER A 142 -23.87 0.12 -6.52
C SER A 142 -22.95 -0.79 -7.33
N GLU A 143 -23.37 -1.15 -8.55
CA GLU A 143 -22.56 -1.94 -9.48
C GLU A 143 -21.26 -1.19 -9.82
N GLU A 144 -21.33 0.13 -10.02
CA GLU A 144 -20.17 0.97 -10.30
C GLU A 144 -19.17 1.00 -9.14
N GLN A 145 -19.66 1.12 -7.88
CA GLN A 145 -18.81 1.06 -6.69
C GLN A 145 -18.13 -0.30 -6.59
N LEU A 146 -18.90 -1.38 -6.73
CA LEU A 146 -18.37 -2.75 -6.66
C LEU A 146 -17.28 -2.97 -7.72
N GLU A 147 -17.58 -2.62 -8.97
CA GLU A 147 -16.63 -2.76 -10.08
C GLU A 147 -15.36 -1.91 -9.83
N ARG A 148 -15.52 -0.66 -9.39
CA ARG A 148 -14.41 0.25 -9.12
C ARG A 148 -13.51 -0.30 -8.01
N THR A 149 -14.10 -0.73 -6.88
CA THR A 149 -13.35 -1.30 -5.75
C THR A 149 -12.55 -2.55 -6.18
N PHE A 150 -13.15 -3.46 -6.96
CA PHE A 150 -12.46 -4.65 -7.46
C PHE A 150 -11.39 -4.30 -8.51
N ARG A 151 -11.65 -3.33 -9.36
CA ARG A 151 -10.73 -2.88 -10.41
C ARG A 151 -9.44 -2.35 -9.80
N THR A 152 -9.54 -1.47 -8.82
CA THR A 152 -8.39 -0.90 -8.12
C THR A 152 -7.70 -1.93 -7.22
N ASN A 153 -8.46 -2.65 -6.38
CA ASN A 153 -7.84 -3.46 -5.33
C ASN A 153 -7.38 -4.83 -5.80
N ILE A 154 -7.96 -5.38 -6.89
CA ILE A 154 -7.70 -6.76 -7.35
C ILE A 154 -7.23 -6.81 -8.80
N PHE A 155 -7.98 -6.26 -9.75
CA PHE A 155 -7.61 -6.42 -11.18
C PHE A 155 -6.27 -5.76 -11.46
N ALA A 156 -5.99 -4.62 -10.83
CA ALA A 156 -4.69 -3.96 -10.86
C ALA A 156 -3.54 -4.91 -10.49
N MET A 157 -3.70 -5.72 -9.43
CA MET A 157 -2.65 -6.68 -9.00
C MET A 157 -2.38 -7.76 -10.06
N PHE A 158 -3.43 -8.28 -10.70
CA PHE A 158 -3.25 -9.21 -11.82
C PHE A 158 -2.50 -8.56 -12.99
N HIS A 159 -2.85 -7.32 -13.33
CA HIS A 159 -2.24 -6.61 -14.44
C HIS A 159 -0.78 -6.24 -14.16
N THR A 160 -0.47 -5.71 -12.98
CA THR A 160 0.91 -5.34 -12.59
C THR A 160 1.80 -6.57 -12.47
N VAL A 161 1.32 -7.65 -11.84
CA VAL A 161 2.09 -8.89 -11.71
C VAL A 161 2.34 -9.51 -13.08
N THR A 162 1.31 -9.61 -13.94
CA THR A 162 1.47 -10.17 -15.30
C THR A 162 2.51 -9.37 -16.10
N ALA A 163 2.49 -8.04 -16.00
CA ALA A 163 3.47 -7.19 -16.68
C ALA A 163 4.88 -7.33 -16.05
N ALA A 164 4.98 -7.49 -14.74
CA ALA A 164 6.25 -7.58 -14.02
C ALA A 164 6.96 -8.94 -14.22
N LEU A 165 6.22 -10.04 -14.33
CA LEU A 165 6.77 -11.41 -14.36
C LEU A 165 7.90 -11.65 -15.38
N PRO A 166 7.92 -11.08 -16.59
CA PRO A 166 9.04 -11.22 -17.53
C PRO A 166 10.35 -10.58 -17.04
N HIS A 167 10.25 -9.60 -16.13
CA HIS A 167 11.39 -8.83 -15.62
C HIS A 167 11.87 -9.31 -14.25
N LEU A 168 11.02 -10.05 -13.51
CA LEU A 168 11.35 -10.60 -12.19
C LEU A 168 12.26 -11.83 -12.33
N LYS A 169 13.42 -11.78 -11.68
CA LYS A 169 14.41 -12.87 -11.66
C LYS A 169 14.35 -13.65 -10.35
N GLU A 170 15.13 -14.73 -10.26
CA GLU A 170 15.35 -15.46 -9.01
C GLU A 170 15.71 -14.49 -7.86
N GLY A 171 15.08 -14.66 -6.70
CA GLY A 171 15.24 -13.78 -5.55
C GLY A 171 14.36 -12.53 -5.55
N ALA A 172 13.55 -12.31 -6.60
CA ALA A 172 12.58 -11.21 -6.60
C ALA A 172 11.47 -11.41 -5.56
N ARG A 173 10.82 -10.31 -5.17
CA ARG A 173 9.76 -10.27 -4.15
C ARG A 173 8.52 -9.60 -4.69
N ILE A 174 7.36 -10.19 -4.41
CA ILE A 174 6.05 -9.57 -4.61
C ILE A 174 5.40 -9.47 -3.24
N ILE A 175 4.99 -8.27 -2.85
CA ILE A 175 4.38 -8.00 -1.55
C ILE A 175 3.04 -7.31 -1.77
N ASN A 176 1.97 -7.93 -1.29
CA ASN A 176 0.61 -7.44 -1.46
C ASN A 176 0.08 -6.84 -0.15
N THR A 177 -0.58 -5.70 -0.21
CA THR A 177 -1.24 -5.09 0.94
C THR A 177 -2.68 -5.58 1.03
N THR A 178 -2.93 -6.53 1.93
CA THR A 178 -4.29 -6.97 2.31
C THR A 178 -4.81 -6.14 3.48
N SER A 179 -5.59 -6.69 4.38
CA SER A 179 -6.13 -6.04 5.59
C SER A 179 -6.57 -7.07 6.61
N VAL A 180 -6.65 -6.69 7.87
CA VAL A 180 -7.33 -7.49 8.91
C VAL A 180 -8.80 -7.78 8.56
N THR A 181 -9.44 -6.91 7.74
CA THR A 181 -10.81 -7.13 7.27
C THR A 181 -10.96 -8.38 6.39
N ALA A 182 -9.89 -8.87 5.78
CA ALA A 182 -9.87 -10.15 5.07
C ALA A 182 -10.16 -11.36 6.00
N TYR A 183 -9.92 -11.21 7.29
CA TYR A 183 -10.04 -12.27 8.29
C TYR A 183 -11.24 -12.06 9.22
N ARG A 184 -11.47 -10.82 9.67
CA ARG A 184 -12.57 -10.51 10.58
C ARG A 184 -13.86 -10.02 9.90
N GLY A 185 -13.78 -9.65 8.62
CA GLY A 185 -14.85 -8.95 7.90
C GLY A 185 -14.99 -7.48 8.33
N SER A 186 -15.95 -6.79 7.72
CA SER A 186 -16.39 -5.44 8.10
C SER A 186 -17.81 -5.24 7.59
N SER A 187 -18.75 -4.90 8.47
CA SER A 187 -20.16 -4.69 8.11
C SER A 187 -20.40 -3.48 7.22
N HIS A 188 -19.49 -2.49 7.26
CA HIS A 188 -19.62 -1.24 6.49
C HIS A 188 -18.68 -1.17 5.26
N LEU A 189 -17.83 -2.19 5.07
CA LEU A 189 -16.84 -2.25 3.98
C LEU A 189 -16.87 -3.63 3.32
N ILE A 190 -18.07 -4.10 2.90
CA ILE A 190 -18.27 -5.48 2.44
C ILE A 190 -17.48 -5.75 1.16
N ASP A 191 -17.57 -4.88 0.15
CA ASP A 191 -16.84 -4.97 -1.11
C ASP A 191 -15.32 -4.88 -0.90
N TYR A 192 -14.86 -3.93 -0.09
CA TYR A 192 -13.45 -3.81 0.29
C TYR A 192 -12.94 -5.08 1.00
N ALA A 193 -13.66 -5.56 2.02
CA ALA A 193 -13.28 -6.77 2.75
C ALA A 193 -13.21 -7.99 1.82
N ALA A 194 -14.14 -8.10 0.86
CA ALA A 194 -14.13 -9.14 -0.16
C ALA A 194 -12.87 -9.05 -1.03
N THR A 195 -12.48 -7.84 -1.49
CA THR A 195 -11.22 -7.67 -2.23
C THR A 195 -10.00 -8.04 -1.40
N LYS A 196 -9.97 -7.69 -0.10
CA LYS A 196 -8.86 -8.04 0.79
C LYS A 196 -8.76 -9.54 1.06
N GLY A 197 -9.89 -10.25 1.11
CA GLY A 197 -9.93 -11.71 1.11
C GLY A 197 -9.40 -12.32 -0.20
N ALA A 198 -9.79 -11.75 -1.34
CA ALA A 198 -9.27 -12.16 -2.65
C ALA A 198 -7.75 -11.99 -2.76
N ILE A 199 -7.17 -10.92 -2.18
CA ILE A 199 -5.71 -10.71 -2.14
C ILE A 199 -5.00 -11.84 -1.36
N VAL A 200 -5.58 -12.34 -0.28
CA VAL A 200 -5.01 -13.48 0.48
C VAL A 200 -4.96 -14.72 -0.40
N ALA A 201 -6.06 -15.06 -1.08
CA ALA A 201 -6.11 -16.19 -1.99
C ALA A 201 -5.14 -16.02 -3.18
N PHE A 202 -5.09 -14.82 -3.77
CA PHE A 202 -4.16 -14.47 -4.85
C PHE A 202 -2.70 -14.66 -4.42
N THR A 203 -2.33 -14.16 -3.25
CA THR A 203 -0.97 -14.27 -2.69
C THR A 203 -0.56 -15.74 -2.55
N ARG A 204 -1.38 -16.57 -1.94
CA ARG A 204 -1.10 -17.99 -1.72
C ARG A 204 -0.99 -18.78 -3.02
N SER A 205 -1.91 -18.54 -3.96
CA SER A 205 -1.89 -19.22 -5.25
C SER A 205 -0.66 -18.84 -6.07
N LEU A 206 -0.34 -17.53 -6.11
CA LEU A 206 0.80 -17.01 -6.84
C LEU A 206 2.14 -17.48 -6.23
N SER A 207 2.23 -17.59 -4.91
CA SER A 207 3.43 -18.08 -4.23
C SER A 207 3.76 -19.52 -4.64
N GLN A 208 2.74 -20.39 -4.70
CA GLN A 208 2.90 -21.77 -5.16
C GLN A 208 3.34 -21.84 -6.63
N GLN A 209 2.72 -21.03 -7.49
CA GLN A 209 3.06 -21.01 -8.91
C GLN A 209 4.50 -20.53 -9.18
N LEU A 210 4.98 -19.55 -8.40
CA LEU A 210 6.27 -18.92 -8.62
C LEU A 210 7.42 -19.54 -7.81
N ALA A 211 7.13 -20.51 -6.94
CA ALA A 211 8.12 -21.17 -6.09
C ALA A 211 9.28 -21.78 -6.89
N ALA A 212 8.99 -22.48 -8.01
CA ALA A 212 10.01 -23.05 -8.89
C ALA A 212 10.91 -21.99 -9.54
N ARG A 213 10.44 -20.74 -9.66
CA ARG A 213 11.23 -19.59 -10.15
C ARG A 213 11.99 -18.88 -9.02
N LYS A 214 11.85 -19.36 -7.78
CA LYS A 214 12.41 -18.74 -6.56
C LYS A 214 12.02 -17.26 -6.40
N ILE A 215 10.81 -16.92 -6.80
CA ILE A 215 10.16 -15.62 -6.58
C ILE A 215 9.24 -15.79 -5.38
N HIS A 216 9.45 -14.97 -4.36
CA HIS A 216 8.65 -15.03 -3.13
C HIS A 216 7.46 -14.08 -3.23
N VAL A 217 6.29 -14.56 -2.80
CA VAL A 217 5.06 -13.78 -2.81
C VAL A 217 4.47 -13.82 -1.41
N ASN A 218 4.35 -12.65 -0.78
CA ASN A 218 3.84 -12.50 0.58
C ASN A 218 2.83 -11.37 0.66
N ALA A 219 2.13 -11.26 1.78
CA ALA A 219 1.22 -10.16 2.05
C ALA A 219 1.42 -9.60 3.46
N VAL A 220 1.12 -8.31 3.60
CA VAL A 220 0.97 -7.64 4.90
C VAL A 220 -0.52 -7.35 5.10
N ALA A 221 -1.05 -7.62 6.28
CA ALA A 221 -2.44 -7.41 6.66
C ALA A 221 -2.55 -6.36 7.79
N PRO A 222 -2.45 -5.07 7.47
CA PRO A 222 -2.53 -4.03 8.49
C PRO A 222 -3.88 -4.01 9.22
N GLY A 223 -3.85 -3.62 10.49
CA GLY A 223 -5.00 -3.15 11.25
C GLY A 223 -5.37 -1.71 10.88
N PRO A 224 -6.02 -0.94 11.77
CA PRO A 224 -6.26 0.47 11.56
C PRO A 224 -4.93 1.24 11.54
N VAL A 225 -4.65 1.92 10.44
CA VAL A 225 -3.44 2.74 10.23
C VAL A 225 -3.86 4.14 9.82
N TRP A 226 -3.27 5.16 10.44
CA TRP A 226 -3.57 6.56 10.15
C TRP A 226 -2.99 6.96 8.78
N THR A 227 -3.82 6.98 7.77
CA THR A 227 -3.49 7.27 6.37
C THR A 227 -4.57 8.13 5.73
N PRO A 228 -4.30 8.79 4.58
CA PRO A 228 -5.31 9.59 3.87
C PRO A 228 -6.57 8.82 3.48
N LEU A 229 -6.49 7.49 3.35
CA LEU A 229 -7.66 6.64 3.08
C LEU A 229 -8.75 6.83 4.14
N ILE A 230 -8.40 7.15 5.38
CA ILE A 230 -9.33 7.23 6.51
C ILE A 230 -10.22 8.48 6.42
N PRO A 231 -9.70 9.72 6.41
CA PRO A 231 -10.56 10.89 6.26
C PRO A 231 -11.21 10.99 4.86
N ALA A 232 -10.68 10.32 3.86
CA ALA A 232 -11.31 10.23 2.53
C ALA A 232 -12.46 9.21 2.44
N SER A 233 -12.65 8.36 3.47
CA SER A 233 -13.66 7.31 3.46
C SER A 233 -14.73 7.50 4.54
N PHE A 234 -14.35 8.01 5.71
CA PHE A 234 -15.21 8.06 6.88
C PHE A 234 -15.64 9.47 7.22
N SER A 235 -16.79 9.59 7.91
CA SER A 235 -17.23 10.88 8.43
C SER A 235 -16.27 11.44 9.47
N ALA A 236 -16.29 12.75 9.69
CA ALA A 236 -15.44 13.42 10.66
C ALA A 236 -15.59 12.82 12.08
N GLU A 237 -16.80 12.42 12.46
CA GLU A 237 -17.08 11.76 13.74
C GLU A 237 -16.42 10.37 13.82
N GLN A 238 -16.51 9.56 12.76
CA GLN A 238 -15.87 8.24 12.72
C GLN A 238 -14.33 8.37 12.73
N VAL A 239 -13.80 9.38 12.09
CA VAL A 239 -12.34 9.68 12.08
C VAL A 239 -11.86 10.03 13.48
N ALA A 240 -12.65 10.80 14.27
CA ALA A 240 -12.28 11.17 15.64
C ALA A 240 -12.02 9.96 16.55
N HIS A 241 -12.70 8.84 16.31
CA HIS A 241 -12.58 7.61 17.13
C HIS A 241 -11.79 6.50 16.42
N PHE A 242 -11.16 6.78 15.27
CA PHE A 242 -10.50 5.75 14.47
C PHE A 242 -9.32 5.10 15.22
N GLY A 243 -9.39 3.79 15.40
CA GLY A 243 -8.39 2.97 16.08
C GLY A 243 -8.57 2.88 17.60
N ALA A 244 -9.58 3.51 18.19
CA ALA A 244 -9.81 3.42 19.64
C ALA A 244 -10.32 2.03 20.09
N ASP A 245 -10.92 1.25 19.17
CA ASP A 245 -11.56 -0.04 19.41
C ASP A 245 -10.62 -1.27 19.26
N VAL A 246 -9.33 -1.05 19.06
CA VAL A 246 -8.36 -2.15 18.96
C VAL A 246 -7.57 -2.34 20.26
N PRO A 247 -6.95 -3.51 20.50
CA PRO A 247 -6.24 -3.79 21.75
C PRO A 247 -5.13 -2.81 22.12
N LEU A 248 -4.54 -2.11 21.16
CA LEU A 248 -3.54 -1.06 21.40
C LEU A 248 -4.18 0.34 21.64
N GLU A 249 -5.50 0.44 21.57
CA GLU A 249 -6.29 1.66 21.82
C GLU A 249 -5.85 2.88 20.98
N ARG A 250 -5.27 2.63 19.82
CA ARG A 250 -4.86 3.65 18.83
C ARG A 250 -4.73 3.08 17.43
N ALA A 251 -4.80 3.94 16.45
CA ALA A 251 -4.32 3.59 15.11
C ALA A 251 -2.79 3.47 15.10
N GLY A 252 -2.27 2.56 14.26
CA GLY A 252 -0.86 2.52 13.92
C GLY A 252 -0.47 3.66 12.98
N GLN A 253 0.81 3.95 12.91
CA GLN A 253 1.38 4.89 11.94
C GLN A 253 1.98 4.13 10.74
N PRO A 254 2.02 4.70 9.53
CA PRO A 254 2.69 4.10 8.39
C PRO A 254 4.13 3.65 8.66
N ASP A 255 4.89 4.43 9.42
CA ASP A 255 6.26 4.11 9.82
C ASP A 255 6.38 2.85 10.69
N GLU A 256 5.30 2.48 11.41
CA GLU A 256 5.25 1.24 12.20
C GLU A 256 4.98 0.00 11.33
N ILE A 257 4.46 0.19 10.11
CA ILE A 257 4.12 -0.90 9.17
C ILE A 257 5.26 -1.15 8.16
N ALA A 258 5.94 -0.09 7.72
CA ALA A 258 6.99 -0.17 6.70
C ALA A 258 8.10 -1.22 7.00
N PRO A 259 8.56 -1.44 8.26
CA PRO A 259 9.56 -2.46 8.57
C PRO A 259 9.15 -3.89 8.17
N CYS A 260 7.84 -4.22 8.20
CA CYS A 260 7.34 -5.51 7.74
C CYS A 260 7.61 -5.71 6.24
N TYR A 261 7.46 -4.66 5.44
CA TYR A 261 7.76 -4.72 4.01
C TYR A 261 9.26 -4.85 3.75
N VAL A 262 10.10 -4.15 4.50
CA VAL A 262 11.56 -4.30 4.42
C VAL A 262 11.97 -5.75 4.70
N PHE A 263 11.44 -6.34 5.77
CA PHE A 263 11.68 -7.75 6.11
C PHE A 263 11.27 -8.68 4.97
N LEU A 264 10.10 -8.48 4.37
CA LEU A 264 9.61 -9.31 3.27
C LEU A 264 10.36 -9.06 1.94
N ALA A 265 10.94 -7.88 1.76
CA ALA A 265 11.68 -7.51 0.55
C ALA A 265 13.12 -8.04 0.52
N CYS A 266 13.71 -8.38 1.66
CA CYS A 266 15.12 -8.75 1.78
C CYS A 266 15.34 -10.26 2.04
N GLY A 267 16.61 -10.64 2.29
CA GLY A 267 17.02 -12.01 2.55
C GLY A 267 16.54 -12.58 3.89
N ASP A 268 16.13 -11.73 4.84
CA ASP A 268 15.68 -12.14 6.16
C ASP A 268 14.40 -13.02 6.09
N SER A 269 13.60 -12.87 5.01
CA SER A 269 12.39 -13.64 4.75
C SER A 269 12.61 -14.76 3.72
N SER A 270 13.82 -15.27 3.56
CA SER A 270 14.17 -16.24 2.51
C SER A 270 13.39 -17.58 2.58
N TYR A 271 12.80 -17.91 3.72
CA TYR A 271 11.98 -19.11 3.90
C TYR A 271 10.48 -18.80 4.09
N MET A 272 10.04 -17.61 3.66
CA MET A 272 8.64 -17.18 3.73
C MET A 272 8.07 -16.96 2.32
N SER A 273 6.97 -17.66 2.00
CA SER A 273 6.20 -17.42 0.78
C SER A 273 4.77 -17.94 0.96
N GLY A 274 3.73 -17.11 0.69
CA GLY A 274 2.32 -17.41 0.87
C GLY A 274 1.78 -17.00 2.21
#